data_1cda8e6ede1d9d27efab4d0748071444
#
_entry.id   1cda8e6ede1d9d27efab4d0748071444
#
_cell.length_a   1.000
_cell.length_b   1.000
_cell.length_c   1.000
_cell.angle_alpha   90.00
_cell.angle_beta   90.00
_cell.angle_gamma   90.00
#
_symmetry.space_group_name_H-M   'P 1'
#
loop_
_entity.id
_entity.type
_entity.pdbx_description
1 polymer ?
#
loop_
_entity_poly.entity_id
_entity_poly.type
_entity_poly.pdbx_seq_one_letter_code
_entity_poly.pdbx_strand_id
1 'polypeptide(L)'
;GDVTADVCVVGLGGSGLSALHELLDLGANVVGVDAGLVAGGAAGRNGGLMLAGVAAFHHDAAAELGSERATALYRLTEEAREREIEAGVGGVRRTGSLRIAADDAELADCRAQLARMEADGLAASWYSGPEGEGLLFPHDAVFNPLERCRQLAQRAAIRGARLFERSPV
;
A
#
# COMPACT_ATOMS: atom_id res chain seq x y z
N GLY A 1 -22.27 -27.07 6.33
CA GLY A 1 -22.42 -27.87 5.11
C GLY A 1 -21.32 -27.53 4.14
N ASP A 2 -21.11 -28.37 3.13
CA ASP A 2 -20.07 -28.19 2.14
C ASP A 2 -20.31 -26.90 1.32
N VAL A 3 -19.25 -26.22 0.99
CA VAL A 3 -19.26 -24.98 0.22
C VAL A 3 -18.50 -25.21 -1.06
N THR A 4 -19.13 -24.96 -2.21
CA THR A 4 -18.49 -25.07 -3.53
C THR A 4 -18.16 -23.67 -4.05
N ALA A 5 -16.96 -23.49 -4.59
CA ALA A 5 -16.49 -22.26 -5.20
C ALA A 5 -15.51 -22.56 -6.33
N ASP A 6 -15.31 -21.61 -7.23
CA ASP A 6 -14.29 -21.71 -8.28
C ASP A 6 -12.90 -21.46 -7.69
N VAL A 7 -12.81 -20.53 -6.72
CA VAL A 7 -11.56 -20.16 -6.06
C VAL A 7 -11.77 -19.99 -4.55
N CYS A 8 -10.81 -20.50 -3.77
CA CYS A 8 -10.71 -20.25 -2.34
C CYS A 8 -9.48 -19.39 -2.05
N VAL A 9 -9.70 -18.22 -1.45
CA VAL A 9 -8.62 -17.32 -0.99
C VAL A 9 -8.34 -17.59 0.47
N VAL A 10 -7.10 -17.95 0.80
CA VAL A 10 -6.65 -18.23 2.17
C VAL A 10 -5.93 -16.98 2.71
N GLY A 11 -6.47 -16.42 3.79
CA GLY A 11 -6.01 -15.18 4.41
C GLY A 11 -6.81 -13.95 3.96
N LEU A 12 -7.55 -13.33 4.88
CA LEU A 12 -8.37 -12.14 4.65
C LEU A 12 -7.67 -10.86 5.15
N GLY A 13 -6.37 -10.76 4.86
CA GLY A 13 -5.59 -9.54 4.99
C GLY A 13 -5.67 -8.67 3.72
N GLY A 14 -4.81 -7.64 3.62
CA GLY A 14 -4.83 -6.70 2.49
C GLY A 14 -4.73 -7.36 1.13
N SER A 15 -3.76 -8.28 0.94
CA SER A 15 -3.55 -8.98 -0.35
C SER A 15 -4.71 -9.92 -0.69
N GLY A 16 -5.19 -10.71 0.30
CA GLY A 16 -6.30 -11.64 0.06
C GLY A 16 -7.59 -10.93 -0.28
N LEU A 17 -7.90 -9.82 0.40
CA LEU A 17 -9.08 -9.01 0.09
C LEU A 17 -8.98 -8.36 -1.30
N SER A 18 -7.79 -7.89 -1.70
CA SER A 18 -7.59 -7.38 -3.06
C SER A 18 -7.78 -8.48 -4.10
N ALA A 19 -7.22 -9.67 -3.88
CA ALA A 19 -7.41 -10.82 -4.77
C ALA A 19 -8.90 -11.24 -4.88
N LEU A 20 -9.65 -11.20 -3.77
CA LEU A 20 -11.09 -11.45 -3.79
C LEU A 20 -11.83 -10.49 -4.73
N HIS A 21 -11.52 -9.19 -4.69
CA HIS A 21 -12.16 -8.20 -5.55
C HIS A 21 -11.84 -8.43 -7.03
N GLU A 22 -10.57 -8.70 -7.37
CA GLU A 22 -10.16 -9.02 -8.74
C GLU A 22 -10.86 -10.28 -9.27
N LEU A 23 -10.94 -11.33 -8.45
CA LEU A 23 -11.65 -12.56 -8.83
C LEU A 23 -13.16 -12.34 -9.05
N LEU A 24 -13.79 -11.51 -8.22
CA LEU A 24 -15.18 -11.12 -8.39
C LEU A 24 -15.38 -10.27 -9.65
N ASP A 25 -14.42 -9.43 -10.05
CA ASP A 25 -14.45 -8.67 -11.30
C ASP A 25 -14.34 -9.56 -12.51
N LEU A 26 -13.64 -10.69 -12.38
CA LEU A 26 -13.58 -11.75 -13.39
C LEU A 26 -14.81 -12.67 -13.40
N GLY A 27 -15.80 -12.44 -12.54
CA GLY A 27 -17.03 -13.22 -12.47
C GLY A 27 -16.91 -14.57 -11.74
N ALA A 28 -15.82 -14.81 -11.02
CA ALA A 28 -15.63 -16.06 -10.28
C ALA A 28 -16.52 -16.15 -9.04
N ASN A 29 -16.98 -17.35 -8.70
CA ASN A 29 -17.61 -17.65 -7.42
C ASN A 29 -16.52 -17.88 -6.38
N VAL A 30 -16.38 -16.98 -5.41
CA VAL A 30 -15.21 -16.91 -4.51
C VAL A 30 -15.59 -17.19 -3.06
N VAL A 31 -14.75 -17.98 -2.41
CA VAL A 31 -14.74 -18.17 -0.95
C VAL A 31 -13.45 -17.59 -0.40
N GLY A 32 -13.55 -16.88 0.71
CA GLY A 32 -12.41 -16.43 1.50
C GLY A 32 -12.42 -17.02 2.89
N VAL A 33 -11.29 -17.54 3.36
CA VAL A 33 -11.13 -18.10 4.71
C VAL A 33 -9.96 -17.42 5.43
N ASP A 34 -10.10 -17.23 6.73
CA ASP A 34 -9.02 -16.75 7.60
C ASP A 34 -9.00 -17.53 8.91
N ALA A 35 -7.80 -17.87 9.39
CA ALA A 35 -7.63 -18.56 10.66
C ALA A 35 -8.07 -17.70 11.86
N GLY A 36 -8.01 -16.38 11.73
CA GLY A 36 -8.47 -15.40 12.71
C GLY A 36 -9.70 -14.63 12.26
N LEU A 37 -9.66 -13.32 12.50
CA LEU A 37 -10.66 -12.36 12.02
C LEU A 37 -10.12 -11.63 10.79
N VAL A 38 -11.02 -11.11 9.96
CA VAL A 38 -10.66 -10.22 8.86
C VAL A 38 -9.73 -9.12 9.37
N ALA A 39 -8.55 -9.00 8.74
CA ALA A 39 -7.50 -8.06 9.12
C ALA A 39 -7.03 -8.17 10.59
N GLY A 40 -7.25 -9.29 11.26
CA GLY A 40 -6.82 -9.51 12.64
C GLY A 40 -5.30 -9.57 12.83
N GLY A 41 -4.54 -9.75 11.75
CA GLY A 41 -3.06 -9.74 11.70
C GLY A 41 -2.47 -8.38 11.35
N ALA A 42 -1.31 -8.40 10.69
CA ALA A 42 -0.52 -7.21 10.31
C ALA A 42 -1.31 -6.21 9.44
N ALA A 43 -2.21 -6.71 8.58
CA ALA A 43 -2.99 -5.88 7.68
C ALA A 43 -3.87 -4.83 8.39
N GLY A 44 -4.38 -5.15 9.59
CA GLY A 44 -5.17 -4.20 10.38
C GLY A 44 -4.39 -3.51 11.51
N ARG A 45 -3.10 -3.79 11.66
CA ARG A 45 -2.27 -3.32 12.79
C ARG A 45 -1.05 -2.51 12.39
N ASN A 46 -0.97 -2.08 11.13
CA ASN A 46 0.10 -1.21 10.65
C ASN A 46 -0.23 0.27 10.84
N GLY A 47 0.73 1.15 10.53
CA GLY A 47 0.59 2.61 10.74
C GLY A 47 -0.33 3.32 9.75
N GLY A 48 -0.80 2.64 8.69
CA GLY A 48 -1.70 3.25 7.71
C GLY A 48 -1.04 4.30 6.82
N LEU A 49 0.26 4.20 6.60
CA LEU A 49 0.98 5.03 5.65
C LEU A 49 0.86 4.43 4.25
N MET A 50 0.48 5.26 3.28
CA MET A 50 0.34 4.88 1.88
C MET A 50 1.38 5.66 1.08
N LEU A 51 2.55 5.06 0.99
CA LEU A 51 3.75 5.64 0.39
C LEU A 51 3.98 5.02 -0.99
N ALA A 52 4.55 5.80 -1.91
CA ALA A 52 5.08 5.27 -3.17
C ALA A 52 6.53 4.81 -3.01
N GLY A 53 6.98 3.97 -3.94
CA GLY A 53 8.33 3.42 -3.98
C GLY A 53 8.42 1.99 -3.45
N VAL A 54 9.63 1.46 -3.49
CA VAL A 54 10.00 0.16 -2.91
C VAL A 54 10.59 0.37 -1.50
N ALA A 55 10.96 -0.71 -0.81
CA ALA A 55 11.51 -0.61 0.55
C ALA A 55 12.84 0.15 0.63
N ALA A 56 13.69 0.06 -0.42
CA ALA A 56 14.91 0.87 -0.54
C ALA A 56 14.57 2.31 -0.98
N PHE A 57 15.38 3.27 -0.60
CA PHE A 57 15.26 4.63 -1.12
C PHE A 57 15.52 4.65 -2.63
N HIS A 58 14.91 5.61 -3.33
CA HIS A 58 14.90 5.57 -4.80
C HIS A 58 16.30 5.59 -5.42
N HIS A 59 17.24 6.33 -4.84
CA HIS A 59 18.62 6.37 -5.34
C HIS A 59 19.34 5.02 -5.16
N ASP A 60 19.10 4.31 -4.06
CA ASP A 60 19.64 2.96 -3.82
C ASP A 60 19.00 1.95 -4.76
N ALA A 61 17.68 2.00 -4.92
CA ALA A 61 16.97 1.15 -5.88
C ALA A 61 17.48 1.40 -7.32
N ALA A 62 17.77 2.65 -7.70
CA ALA A 62 18.33 2.99 -8.98
C ALA A 62 19.79 2.48 -9.15
N ALA A 63 20.57 2.49 -8.09
CA ALA A 63 21.92 1.93 -8.11
C ALA A 63 21.92 0.39 -8.26
N GLU A 64 20.97 -0.29 -7.62
CA GLU A 64 20.85 -1.75 -7.64
C GLU A 64 20.19 -2.28 -8.93
N LEU A 65 19.07 -1.69 -9.34
CA LEU A 65 18.20 -2.20 -10.42
C LEU A 65 18.41 -1.51 -11.77
N GLY A 66 19.15 -0.39 -11.79
CA GLY A 66 19.19 0.56 -12.90
C GLY A 66 18.02 1.57 -12.83
N SER A 67 18.29 2.80 -13.29
CA SER A 67 17.35 3.93 -13.18
C SER A 67 15.98 3.64 -13.84
N GLU A 68 15.99 3.11 -15.06
CA GLU A 68 14.76 2.84 -15.80
C GLU A 68 13.82 1.89 -15.04
N ARG A 69 14.36 0.79 -14.52
CA ARG A 69 13.58 -0.22 -13.78
C ARG A 69 13.12 0.31 -12.42
N ALA A 70 13.99 1.01 -11.69
CA ALA A 70 13.62 1.62 -10.41
C ALA A 70 12.51 2.65 -10.58
N THR A 71 12.59 3.49 -11.60
CA THR A 71 11.56 4.49 -11.93
C THR A 71 10.25 3.83 -12.35
N ALA A 72 10.29 2.76 -13.16
CA ALA A 72 9.09 2.03 -13.55
C ALA A 72 8.39 1.41 -12.34
N LEU A 73 9.14 0.81 -11.41
CA LEU A 73 8.60 0.27 -10.16
C LEU A 73 8.01 1.37 -9.26
N TYR A 74 8.68 2.52 -9.17
CA TYR A 74 8.17 3.65 -8.39
C TYR A 74 6.82 4.12 -8.96
N ARG A 75 6.72 4.34 -10.27
CA ARG A 75 5.48 4.76 -10.95
C ARG A 75 4.35 3.75 -10.80
N LEU A 76 4.65 2.44 -10.85
CA LEU A 76 3.66 1.40 -10.60
C LEU A 76 3.02 1.54 -9.20
N THR A 77 3.83 1.86 -8.18
CA THR A 77 3.32 2.08 -6.82
C THR A 77 2.57 3.41 -6.68
N GLU A 78 2.95 4.46 -7.43
CA GLU A 78 2.18 5.71 -7.52
C GLU A 78 0.79 5.45 -8.11
N GLU A 79 0.70 4.72 -9.22
CA GLU A 79 -0.58 4.36 -9.84
C GLU A 79 -1.46 3.51 -8.90
N ALA A 80 -0.86 2.57 -8.16
CA ALA A 80 -1.59 1.78 -7.18
C ALA A 80 -2.12 2.66 -6.04
N ARG A 81 -1.31 3.60 -5.52
CA ARG A 81 -1.72 4.57 -4.51
C ARG A 81 -2.88 5.44 -5.00
N GLU A 82 -2.81 5.96 -6.22
CA GLU A 82 -3.89 6.80 -6.77
C GLU A 82 -5.21 6.03 -6.87
N ARG A 83 -5.18 4.79 -7.35
CA ARG A 83 -6.37 3.91 -7.39
C ARG A 83 -6.98 3.70 -6.00
N GLU A 84 -6.15 3.50 -4.98
CA GLU A 84 -6.63 3.35 -3.60
C GLU A 84 -7.25 4.65 -3.04
N ILE A 85 -6.66 5.81 -3.39
CA ILE A 85 -7.21 7.12 -3.02
C ILE A 85 -8.58 7.34 -3.69
N GLU A 86 -8.69 7.06 -4.97
CA GLU A 86 -9.93 7.17 -5.74
C GLU A 86 -11.03 6.23 -5.20
N ALA A 87 -10.65 5.02 -4.80
CA ALA A 87 -11.58 4.07 -4.19
C ALA A 87 -12.14 4.53 -2.84
N GLY A 88 -11.44 5.41 -2.13
CA GLY A 88 -11.89 6.07 -0.90
C GLY A 88 -12.13 5.12 0.28
N VAL A 89 -11.51 3.94 0.29
CA VAL A 89 -11.73 2.89 1.29
C VAL A 89 -10.84 3.12 2.51
N GLY A 90 -11.38 2.99 3.71
CA GLY A 90 -10.62 3.14 4.96
C GLY A 90 -10.32 4.60 5.33
N GLY A 91 -11.12 5.55 4.84
CA GLY A 91 -10.94 6.97 5.16
C GLY A 91 -9.62 7.53 4.65
N VAL A 92 -9.18 7.11 3.46
CA VAL A 92 -7.93 7.57 2.83
C VAL A 92 -7.93 9.09 2.70
N ARG A 93 -6.81 9.71 3.09
CA ARG A 93 -6.58 11.15 2.96
C ARG A 93 -5.18 11.41 2.43
N ARG A 94 -5.07 12.22 1.39
CA ARG A 94 -3.78 12.72 0.90
C ARG A 94 -3.25 13.77 1.88
N THR A 95 -2.15 13.49 2.54
CA THR A 95 -1.54 14.36 3.55
C THR A 95 -0.12 14.77 3.20
N GLY A 96 0.47 14.10 2.21
CA GLY A 96 1.90 14.08 2.05
C GLY A 96 2.59 13.28 3.15
N SER A 97 3.89 13.10 3.00
CA SER A 97 4.74 12.54 4.06
C SER A 97 6.08 13.28 4.13
N LEU A 98 6.71 13.24 5.30
CA LEU A 98 8.05 13.79 5.52
C LEU A 98 9.02 12.65 5.83
N ARG A 99 10.19 12.69 5.20
CA ARG A 99 11.38 11.96 5.62
C ARG A 99 12.32 12.96 6.25
N ILE A 100 12.44 12.97 7.55
CA ILE A 100 13.31 13.89 8.30
C ILE A 100 14.62 13.18 8.64
N ALA A 101 15.74 13.81 8.33
CA ALA A 101 17.07 13.29 8.64
C ALA A 101 17.34 13.41 10.15
N ALA A 102 17.83 12.32 10.76
CA ALA A 102 18.20 12.30 12.18
C ALA A 102 19.64 12.79 12.41
N ASP A 103 20.49 12.74 11.38
CA ASP A 103 21.89 13.15 11.43
C ASP A 103 22.41 13.62 10.08
N ASP A 104 23.68 14.03 10.01
CA ASP A 104 24.34 14.51 8.80
C ASP A 104 24.46 13.44 7.70
N ALA A 105 24.55 12.16 8.07
CA ALA A 105 24.63 11.07 7.12
C ALA A 105 23.27 10.87 6.42
N GLU A 106 22.19 10.86 7.20
CA GLU A 106 20.83 10.81 6.64
C GLU A 106 20.49 12.07 5.85
N LEU A 107 21.02 13.22 6.23
CA LEU A 107 20.86 14.47 5.49
C LEU A 107 21.51 14.39 4.11
N ALA A 108 22.71 13.83 4.03
CA ALA A 108 23.40 13.58 2.75
C ALA A 108 22.62 12.58 1.90
N ASP A 109 22.07 11.54 2.51
CA ASP A 109 21.25 10.52 1.87
C ASP A 109 19.94 11.09 1.32
N CYS A 110 19.25 11.96 2.07
CA CYS A 110 18.08 12.70 1.57
C CYS A 110 18.41 13.54 0.33
N ARG A 111 19.58 14.20 0.31
CA ARG A 111 20.02 14.98 -0.86
C ARG A 111 20.27 14.11 -2.08
N ALA A 112 20.91 12.94 -1.89
CA ALA A 112 21.15 11.97 -2.96
C ALA A 112 19.81 11.44 -3.51
N GLN A 113 18.86 11.13 -2.63
CA GLN A 113 17.53 10.69 -3.02
C GLN A 113 16.80 11.77 -3.82
N LEU A 114 16.79 13.03 -3.35
CA LEU A 114 16.14 14.13 -4.05
C LEU A 114 16.70 14.31 -5.46
N ALA A 115 18.02 14.40 -5.58
CA ALA A 115 18.69 14.57 -6.87
C ALA A 115 18.35 13.43 -7.85
N ARG A 116 18.26 12.18 -7.35
CA ARG A 116 17.85 11.05 -8.18
C ARG A 116 16.39 11.13 -8.59
N MET A 117 15.50 11.47 -7.68
CA MET A 117 14.07 11.63 -7.96
C MET A 117 13.79 12.74 -8.97
N GLU A 118 14.46 13.89 -8.83
CA GLU A 118 14.37 14.99 -9.80
C GLU A 118 14.82 14.55 -11.19
N ALA A 119 15.94 13.85 -11.28
CA ALA A 119 16.46 13.33 -12.56
C ALA A 119 15.51 12.33 -13.23
N ASP A 120 14.74 11.58 -12.46
CA ASP A 120 13.76 10.58 -12.93
C ASP A 120 12.34 11.17 -13.08
N GLY A 121 12.14 12.46 -12.79
CA GLY A 121 10.85 13.13 -12.88
C GLY A 121 9.82 12.61 -11.88
N LEU A 122 10.26 12.23 -10.68
CA LEU A 122 9.42 11.80 -9.56
C LEU A 122 9.18 12.94 -8.58
N ALA A 123 8.00 12.99 -7.99
CA ALA A 123 7.58 14.10 -7.14
C ALA A 123 8.19 14.00 -5.74
N ALA A 124 9.16 14.84 -5.45
CA ALA A 124 9.70 15.11 -4.12
C ALA A 124 10.21 16.55 -4.06
N SER A 125 10.33 17.11 -2.88
CA SER A 125 10.94 18.42 -2.66
C SER A 125 11.71 18.45 -1.35
N TRP A 126 12.66 19.41 -1.26
CA TRP A 126 13.34 19.64 0.02
C TRP A 126 12.38 20.22 1.04
N TYR A 127 12.46 19.73 2.26
CA TYR A 127 11.72 20.24 3.41
C TYR A 127 12.69 20.82 4.44
N SER A 128 12.37 22.01 4.96
CA SER A 128 13.05 22.61 6.12
C SER A 128 11.98 23.28 6.98
N GLY A 129 11.72 22.74 8.15
CA GLY A 129 10.65 23.18 9.03
C GLY A 129 10.85 22.79 10.50
N PRO A 130 9.80 22.93 11.33
CA PRO A 130 9.91 22.65 12.77
C PRO A 130 10.28 21.21 13.08
N GLU A 131 9.98 20.25 12.20
CA GLU A 131 10.33 18.85 12.35
C GLU A 131 11.80 18.54 12.04
N GLY A 132 12.48 19.44 11.33
CA GLY A 132 13.87 19.30 10.90
C GLY A 132 14.06 19.52 9.41
N GLU A 133 15.13 18.95 8.84
CA GLU A 133 15.43 18.98 7.41
C GLU A 133 15.27 17.59 6.79
N GLY A 134 14.88 17.55 5.52
CA GLY A 134 14.68 16.29 4.80
C GLY A 134 13.86 16.43 3.52
N LEU A 135 13.01 15.46 3.24
CA LEU A 135 12.19 15.40 2.03
C LEU A 135 10.69 15.46 2.34
N LEU A 136 9.96 16.17 1.49
CA LEU A 136 8.50 16.14 1.40
C LEU A 136 8.08 15.35 0.17
N PHE A 137 7.22 14.36 0.36
CA PHE A 137 6.52 13.60 -0.69
C PHE A 137 5.07 14.05 -0.73
N PRO A 138 4.68 14.93 -1.67
CA PRO A 138 3.39 15.65 -1.60
C PRO A 138 2.18 14.78 -1.87
N HIS A 139 2.37 13.62 -2.52
CA HIS A 139 1.28 12.76 -2.97
C HIS A 139 0.97 11.60 -2.05
N ASP A 140 1.78 11.38 -1.03
CA ASP A 140 1.56 10.32 -0.06
C ASP A 140 0.29 10.54 0.76
N ALA A 141 -0.26 9.45 1.28
CA ALA A 141 -1.55 9.46 1.94
C ALA A 141 -1.52 8.64 3.25
N VAL A 142 -2.56 8.80 4.03
CA VAL A 142 -2.82 7.98 5.22
C VAL A 142 -4.20 7.37 5.15
N PHE A 143 -4.39 6.23 5.80
CA PHE A 143 -5.68 5.54 5.88
C PHE A 143 -5.80 4.77 7.20
N ASN A 144 -7.02 4.33 7.54
CA ASN A 144 -7.21 3.39 8.65
C ASN A 144 -7.13 1.95 8.11
N PRO A 145 -6.07 1.18 8.44
CA PRO A 145 -5.85 -0.15 7.87
C PRO A 145 -6.95 -1.15 8.20
N LEU A 146 -7.42 -1.15 9.44
CA LEU A 146 -8.47 -2.06 9.90
C LEU A 146 -9.81 -1.74 9.22
N GLU A 147 -10.15 -0.46 9.17
CA GLU A 147 -11.38 0.01 8.52
C GLU A 147 -11.35 -0.31 7.02
N ARG A 148 -10.22 -0.07 6.34
CA ARG A 148 -10.04 -0.43 4.94
C ARG A 148 -10.32 -1.91 4.69
N CYS A 149 -9.69 -2.79 5.44
CA CYS A 149 -9.87 -4.23 5.26
C CYS A 149 -11.31 -4.66 5.54
N ARG A 150 -11.95 -4.12 6.57
CA ARG A 150 -13.35 -4.42 6.89
C ARG A 150 -14.31 -3.95 5.80
N GLN A 151 -14.10 -2.75 5.26
CA GLN A 151 -14.92 -2.24 4.16
C GLN A 151 -14.72 -3.07 2.89
N LEU A 152 -13.50 -3.49 2.57
CA LEU A 152 -13.24 -4.40 1.44
C LEU A 152 -13.96 -5.74 1.65
N ALA A 153 -13.86 -6.35 2.82
CA ALA A 153 -14.57 -7.60 3.13
C ALA A 153 -16.08 -7.44 3.00
N GLN A 154 -16.65 -6.36 3.51
CA GLN A 154 -18.07 -6.07 3.39
C GLN A 154 -18.50 -5.89 1.92
N ARG A 155 -17.73 -5.13 1.14
CA ARG A 155 -17.99 -4.95 -0.31
C ARG A 155 -17.92 -6.29 -1.05
N ALA A 156 -16.94 -7.15 -0.74
CA ALA A 156 -16.84 -8.47 -1.35
C ALA A 156 -18.04 -9.36 -1.00
N ALA A 157 -18.50 -9.35 0.28
CA ALA A 157 -19.67 -10.09 0.70
C ALA A 157 -20.97 -9.62 0.01
N ILE A 158 -21.16 -8.30 -0.15
CA ILE A 158 -22.28 -7.72 -0.90
C ILE A 158 -22.27 -8.19 -2.37
N ARG A 159 -21.09 -8.39 -2.96
CA ARG A 159 -20.89 -8.89 -4.33
C ARG A 159 -21.02 -10.41 -4.44
N GLY A 160 -21.31 -11.13 -3.35
CA GLY A 160 -21.57 -12.55 -3.34
C GLY A 160 -20.41 -13.43 -2.87
N ALA A 161 -19.26 -12.88 -2.48
CA ALA A 161 -18.20 -13.66 -1.86
C ALA A 161 -18.66 -14.19 -0.48
N ARG A 162 -18.31 -15.43 -0.18
CA ARG A 162 -18.58 -16.04 1.12
C ARG A 162 -17.31 -16.01 1.96
N LEU A 163 -17.34 -15.32 3.09
CA LEU A 163 -16.17 -15.12 3.95
C LEU A 163 -16.35 -15.87 5.26
N PHE A 164 -15.32 -16.62 5.66
CA PHE A 164 -15.32 -17.41 6.88
C PHE A 164 -14.12 -17.03 7.74
N GLU A 165 -14.40 -16.44 8.88
CA GLU A 165 -13.42 -16.20 9.95
C GLU A 165 -13.25 -17.44 10.83
N ARG A 166 -12.14 -17.48 11.58
CA ARG A 166 -11.80 -18.59 12.50
C ARG A 166 -11.86 -19.95 11.83
N SER A 167 -11.43 -19.98 10.58
CA SER A 167 -11.45 -21.16 9.71
C SER A 167 -10.03 -21.48 9.25
N PRO A 168 -9.19 -22.09 10.13
CA PRO A 168 -7.82 -22.44 9.78
C PRO A 168 -7.77 -23.52 8.70
N VAL A 169 -6.76 -23.42 7.82
CA VAL A 169 -6.47 -24.35 6.73
C VAL A 169 -5.10 -24.99 6.96
#